data_d0a2347d52523531bb2eb9dd2df96dae
#
_entry.id   d0a2347d52523531bb2eb9dd2df96dae
#
_cell.length_a   1.000
_cell.length_b   1.000
_cell.length_c   1.000
_cell.angle_alpha   90.00
_cell.angle_beta   90.00
_cell.angle_gamma   90.00
#
_symmetry.space_group_name_H-M   'P 1'
#
loop_
_entity.id
_entity.type
_entity.pdbx_description
1 polymer ?
#
loop_
_entity_poly.entity_id
_entity_poly.type
_entity_poly.pdbx_seq_one_letter_code
_entity_poly.pdbx_strand_id
1 'polypeptide(L)'
;MPRSGFRSLVPSRQLSAALLAASLLAMAPPVALAQAGAPGADALNSQLNALIAPFHGQVSYYAHDLATGQTITDNADEAVPTASVIKLTILYTALEQIRAGKAHFSDTLTLHKDDQVPGSGVLLFFDTPMNLTLKDALTMMIAESDNTATNLVIDHLGLKTIDDQITALGMKNTWLYKKVYQPGTTGMPPDQPKFGLGKTSAREMGELMERFVTCNLGDAPIGTPAPSAPPSASDNALCGTALHMLKVQFFRNSIPRYLEKLDTTEGDSAIANKTGALDHVRNDVGAVYTKKGVIVISMFTHDNADTSWTPDNEAELLMAKMAKEIVDAWVPGS
;
A
#
# COMPACT_ATOMS: atom_id res chain seq x y z
N MET A 1 81.30 13.87 -24.72
CA MET A 1 82.57 14.08 -23.98
C MET A 1 82.28 15.13 -22.87
N PRO A 2 82.87 15.05 -21.68
CA PRO A 2 83.28 13.94 -20.85
C PRO A 2 82.46 13.80 -19.57
N ARG A 3 82.31 12.62 -18.92
CA ARG A 3 83.08 12.00 -17.81
C ARG A 3 83.10 12.90 -16.56
N SER A 4 82.76 12.51 -15.33
CA SER A 4 83.09 11.40 -14.47
C SER A 4 82.42 11.75 -13.13
N GLY A 5 82.11 10.96 -12.17
CA GLY A 5 82.71 9.79 -11.62
C GLY A 5 82.05 9.44 -10.29
N PHE A 6 82.19 8.19 -10.05
CA PHE A 6 82.06 7.43 -8.82
C PHE A 6 82.20 8.09 -7.44
N ARG A 7 81.37 7.74 -6.47
CA ARG A 7 81.81 7.04 -5.27
C ARG A 7 80.64 6.46 -4.46
N SER A 8 80.78 5.16 -4.23
CA SER A 8 80.07 4.35 -3.25
C SER A 8 80.39 4.73 -1.82
N LEU A 9 79.39 4.60 -0.95
CA LEU A 9 79.63 4.23 0.47
C LEU A 9 78.37 3.58 1.00
N VAL A 10 78.47 2.27 1.29
CA VAL A 10 77.65 1.53 2.22
C VAL A 10 78.15 1.80 3.62
N PRO A 11 77.29 1.96 4.65
CA PRO A 11 77.38 1.01 5.74
C PRO A 11 76.03 0.59 6.37
N SER A 12 76.13 -0.64 6.78
CA SER A 12 75.63 -1.25 8.02
C SER A 12 74.13 -1.32 8.31
N ARG A 13 73.74 -2.59 8.27
CA ARG A 13 72.56 -3.17 8.88
C ARG A 13 72.41 -2.78 10.35
N GLN A 14 71.24 -2.32 10.73
CA GLN A 14 70.70 -2.55 12.08
C GLN A 14 69.35 -3.22 11.95
N LEU A 15 69.27 -4.45 12.46
CA LEU A 15 68.03 -5.17 12.69
C LEU A 15 67.33 -4.52 13.89
N SER A 16 66.16 -3.98 13.66
CA SER A 16 65.22 -3.69 14.75
C SER A 16 64.06 -4.65 14.67
N ALA A 17 63.94 -5.53 15.62
CA ALA A 17 62.81 -6.42 15.78
C ALA A 17 61.59 -5.59 16.22
N ALA A 18 60.61 -5.46 15.34
CA ALA A 18 59.29 -4.92 15.69
C ALA A 18 58.37 -6.06 16.13
N LEU A 19 58.04 -6.06 17.43
CA LEU A 19 56.97 -6.91 17.98
C LEU A 19 55.62 -6.50 17.38
N LEU A 20 55.03 -7.40 16.59
CA LEU A 20 53.60 -7.30 16.25
C LEU A 20 52.79 -7.72 17.44
N ALA A 21 52.18 -6.76 18.12
CA ALA A 21 51.06 -6.98 19.05
C ALA A 21 49.78 -7.13 18.24
N ALA A 22 49.30 -8.36 18.04
CA ALA A 22 48.01 -8.63 17.45
C ALA A 22 46.91 -8.30 18.45
N SER A 23 46.28 -7.15 18.30
CA SER A 23 45.05 -6.79 19.05
C SER A 23 43.87 -7.58 18.46
N LEU A 24 43.43 -8.62 19.14
CA LEU A 24 42.11 -9.24 18.89
C LEU A 24 41.04 -8.26 19.36
N LEU A 25 40.47 -7.50 18.39
CA LEU A 25 39.18 -6.84 18.63
C LEU A 25 38.10 -7.93 18.59
N ALA A 26 37.59 -8.29 19.74
CA ALA A 26 36.37 -9.08 19.84
C ALA A 26 35.21 -8.23 19.32
N MET A 27 34.73 -8.58 18.12
CA MET A 27 33.46 -8.04 17.62
C MET A 27 32.34 -8.60 18.48
N ALA A 28 31.80 -7.76 19.36
CA ALA A 28 30.53 -8.04 20.00
C ALA A 28 29.42 -8.06 18.93
N PRO A 29 28.48 -9.03 18.96
CA PRO A 29 27.37 -9.02 18.04
C PRO A 29 26.54 -7.74 18.26
N PRO A 30 25.97 -7.15 17.20
CA PRO A 30 25.09 -6.00 17.36
C PRO A 30 23.91 -6.43 18.25
N VAL A 31 23.79 -5.82 19.41
CA VAL A 31 22.59 -5.91 20.23
C VAL A 31 21.51 -5.22 19.41
N ALA A 32 20.54 -5.99 18.91
CA ALA A 32 19.31 -5.45 18.37
C ALA A 32 18.65 -4.66 19.51
N LEU A 33 18.76 -3.34 19.46
CA LEU A 33 17.97 -2.45 20.30
C LEU A 33 16.51 -2.67 19.86
N ALA A 34 15.76 -3.42 20.66
CA ALA A 34 14.33 -3.39 20.60
C ALA A 34 13.95 -1.91 20.75
N GLN A 35 13.34 -1.32 19.73
CA GLN A 35 12.80 0.03 19.81
C GLN A 35 11.77 0.02 20.96
N ALA A 36 12.13 0.61 22.09
CA ALA A 36 11.17 0.91 23.13
C ALA A 36 10.10 1.82 22.49
N GLY A 37 8.84 1.37 22.50
CA GLY A 37 7.72 2.13 21.96
C GLY A 37 7.75 3.55 22.50
N ALA A 38 7.42 4.52 21.63
CA ALA A 38 7.33 5.92 22.06
C ALA A 38 6.36 6.05 23.24
N PRO A 39 6.60 6.99 24.18
CA PRO A 39 5.66 7.24 25.28
C PRO A 39 4.27 7.55 24.71
N GLY A 40 3.29 6.68 24.95
CA GLY A 40 1.95 6.77 24.38
C GLY A 40 1.55 5.59 23.47
N ALA A 41 2.49 4.81 22.93
CA ALA A 41 2.19 3.64 22.10
C ALA A 41 1.42 2.57 22.88
N ASP A 42 1.77 2.32 24.13
CA ASP A 42 1.08 1.35 25.00
C ASP A 42 -0.35 1.81 25.33
N ALA A 43 -0.57 3.12 25.49
CA ALA A 43 -1.90 3.67 25.73
C ALA A 43 -2.79 3.52 24.48
N LEU A 44 -2.28 3.85 23.30
CA LEU A 44 -3.00 3.69 22.04
C LEU A 44 -3.31 2.21 21.76
N ASN A 45 -2.34 1.30 21.97
CA ASN A 45 -2.56 -0.14 21.87
C ASN A 45 -3.70 -0.60 22.79
N SER A 46 -3.71 -0.13 24.04
CA SER A 46 -4.77 -0.48 25.00
C SER A 46 -6.14 0.03 24.57
N GLN A 47 -6.22 1.24 24.00
CA GLN A 47 -7.46 1.81 23.46
C GLN A 47 -7.96 1.01 22.25
N LEU A 48 -7.09 0.69 21.30
CA LEU A 48 -7.47 -0.10 20.13
C LEU A 48 -7.91 -1.52 20.53
N ASN A 49 -7.21 -2.17 21.45
CA ASN A 49 -7.60 -3.47 21.98
C ASN A 49 -8.97 -3.45 22.66
N ALA A 50 -9.28 -2.37 23.39
CA ALA A 50 -10.60 -2.19 24.02
C ALA A 50 -11.73 -2.01 22.97
N LEU A 51 -11.44 -1.40 21.81
CA LEU A 51 -12.38 -1.31 20.68
C LEU A 51 -12.56 -2.65 19.98
N ILE A 52 -11.49 -3.42 19.83
CA ILE A 52 -11.48 -4.72 19.14
C ILE A 52 -12.13 -5.82 20.00
N ALA A 53 -11.95 -5.80 21.32
CA ALA A 53 -12.40 -6.87 22.21
C ALA A 53 -13.87 -7.28 22.08
N PRO A 54 -14.85 -6.38 21.86
CA PRO A 54 -16.26 -6.75 21.65
C PRO A 54 -16.59 -7.15 20.22
N PHE A 55 -15.67 -7.04 19.25
CA PHE A 55 -15.93 -7.27 17.85
C PHE A 55 -16.08 -8.77 17.53
N HIS A 56 -17.07 -9.09 16.70
CA HIS A 56 -17.38 -10.47 16.32
C HIS A 56 -16.77 -10.82 14.96
N GLY A 57 -15.45 -10.88 14.90
CA GLY A 57 -14.66 -11.20 13.72
C GLY A 57 -13.17 -11.17 14.02
N GLN A 58 -12.34 -11.24 12.99
CA GLN A 58 -10.89 -11.11 13.08
C GLN A 58 -10.46 -9.74 12.56
N VAL A 59 -9.42 -9.16 13.16
CA VAL A 59 -8.89 -7.84 12.80
C VAL A 59 -7.39 -7.94 12.53
N SER A 60 -6.97 -7.35 11.42
CA SER A 60 -5.55 -7.13 11.10
C SER A 60 -5.37 -5.67 10.73
N TYR A 61 -4.37 -4.99 11.31
CA TYR A 61 -4.12 -3.60 10.94
C TYR A 61 -2.64 -3.22 10.96
N TYR A 62 -2.36 -2.20 10.17
CA TYR A 62 -1.09 -1.48 10.10
C TYR A 62 -1.40 0.01 10.03
N ALA A 63 -0.77 0.81 10.89
CA ALA A 63 -0.81 2.26 10.77
C ALA A 63 0.60 2.84 10.96
N HIS A 64 0.92 3.86 10.16
CA HIS A 64 2.24 4.49 10.12
C HIS A 64 2.12 6.00 9.96
N ASP A 65 2.69 6.75 10.89
CA ASP A 65 2.85 8.19 10.77
C ASP A 65 4.15 8.49 10.00
N LEU A 66 4.03 8.91 8.76
CA LEU A 66 5.17 9.16 7.89
C LEU A 66 6.05 10.34 8.33
N ALA A 67 5.54 11.23 9.19
CA ALA A 67 6.30 12.37 9.69
C ALA A 67 7.20 11.99 10.88
N THR A 68 6.73 11.10 11.75
CA THR A 68 7.43 10.71 12.98
C THR A 68 8.07 9.32 12.90
N GLY A 69 7.64 8.49 11.95
CA GLY A 69 8.03 7.09 11.83
C GLY A 69 7.34 6.18 12.86
N GLN A 70 6.37 6.68 13.63
CA GLN A 70 5.61 5.86 14.56
C GLN A 70 4.76 4.84 13.82
N THR A 71 4.80 3.59 14.28
CA THR A 71 4.04 2.49 13.69
C THR A 71 3.30 1.74 14.78
N ILE A 72 2.05 1.35 14.50
CA ILE A 72 1.25 0.47 15.35
C ILE A 72 0.62 -0.62 14.48
N THR A 73 0.65 -1.86 14.96
CA THR A 73 0.20 -3.02 14.17
C THR A 73 -0.42 -4.09 15.06
N ASP A 74 -1.35 -4.85 14.50
CA ASP A 74 -1.77 -6.15 15.04
C ASP A 74 -2.08 -7.09 13.87
N ASN A 75 -1.59 -8.32 13.92
CA ASN A 75 -1.74 -9.33 12.86
C ASN A 75 -1.38 -8.80 11.45
N ALA A 76 -0.50 -7.77 11.36
CA ALA A 76 -0.29 -7.00 10.14
C ALA A 76 0.29 -7.81 8.97
N ASP A 77 0.93 -8.94 9.26
CA ASP A 77 1.55 -9.84 8.27
C ASP A 77 0.70 -11.09 7.99
N GLU A 78 -0.49 -11.20 8.58
CA GLU A 78 -1.44 -12.27 8.29
C GLU A 78 -2.00 -12.12 6.87
N ALA A 79 -2.13 -13.27 6.17
CA ALA A 79 -2.77 -13.29 4.85
C ALA A 79 -4.29 -13.21 5.00
N VAL A 80 -4.89 -12.18 4.45
CA VAL A 80 -6.32 -11.86 4.56
C VAL A 80 -6.98 -11.66 3.18
N PRO A 81 -8.31 -11.86 3.06
CA PRO A 81 -9.04 -11.57 1.82
C PRO A 81 -9.00 -10.07 1.50
N THR A 82 -8.66 -9.74 0.26
CA THR A 82 -8.57 -8.33 -0.15
C THR A 82 -9.92 -7.69 -0.44
N ALA A 83 -10.92 -8.47 -0.89
CA ALA A 83 -12.04 -7.89 -1.61
C ALA A 83 -11.54 -6.84 -2.64
N SER A 84 -12.16 -5.66 -2.71
CA SER A 84 -11.77 -4.62 -3.68
C SER A 84 -10.52 -3.80 -3.32
N VAL A 85 -9.89 -4.01 -2.16
CA VAL A 85 -8.61 -3.34 -1.85
C VAL A 85 -7.49 -3.76 -2.82
N ILE A 86 -7.57 -4.97 -3.41
CA ILE A 86 -6.63 -5.42 -4.44
C ILE A 86 -6.51 -4.45 -5.64
N LYS A 87 -7.51 -3.61 -5.88
CA LYS A 87 -7.51 -2.60 -6.93
C LYS A 87 -6.39 -1.56 -6.78
N LEU A 88 -5.80 -1.44 -5.58
CA LEU A 88 -4.59 -0.64 -5.35
C LEU A 88 -3.39 -1.20 -6.13
N THR A 89 -3.22 -2.52 -6.19
CA THR A 89 -2.14 -3.14 -6.98
C THR A 89 -2.36 -2.96 -8.47
N ILE A 90 -3.62 -3.01 -8.92
CA ILE A 90 -3.98 -2.76 -10.32
C ILE A 90 -3.69 -1.30 -10.70
N LEU A 91 -4.07 -0.35 -9.83
CA LEU A 91 -3.76 1.07 -10.02
C LEU A 91 -2.25 1.32 -10.09
N TYR A 92 -1.48 0.76 -9.13
CA TYR A 92 -0.03 0.89 -9.13
C TYR A 92 0.60 0.34 -10.41
N THR A 93 0.18 -0.84 -10.86
CA THR A 93 0.63 -1.44 -12.12
C THR A 93 0.30 -0.55 -13.31
N ALA A 94 -0.89 0.07 -13.35
CA ALA A 94 -1.25 1.01 -14.41
C ALA A 94 -0.28 2.20 -14.45
N LEU A 95 0.06 2.79 -13.29
CA LEU A 95 1.04 3.89 -13.22
C LEU A 95 2.41 3.45 -13.74
N GLU A 96 2.88 2.25 -13.36
CA GLU A 96 4.17 1.72 -13.83
C GLU A 96 4.17 1.46 -15.34
N GLN A 97 3.09 0.93 -15.91
CA GLN A 97 2.97 0.75 -17.36
C GLN A 97 2.94 2.11 -18.08
N ILE A 98 2.26 3.12 -17.53
CA ILE A 98 2.24 4.48 -18.10
C ILE A 98 3.63 5.12 -17.99
N ARG A 99 4.28 5.00 -16.84
CA ARG A 99 5.66 5.49 -16.62
C ARG A 99 6.66 4.89 -17.60
N ALA A 100 6.47 3.60 -17.91
CA ALA A 100 7.29 2.87 -18.89
C ALA A 100 6.91 3.15 -20.36
N GLY A 101 5.90 3.98 -20.65
CA GLY A 101 5.41 4.26 -21.99
C GLY A 101 4.69 3.09 -22.68
N LYS A 102 4.26 2.09 -21.90
CA LYS A 102 3.56 0.89 -22.41
C LYS A 102 2.03 1.05 -22.39
N ALA A 103 1.52 2.02 -21.64
CA ALA A 103 0.12 2.42 -21.60
C ALA A 103 0.03 3.94 -21.50
N HIS A 104 -1.15 4.49 -21.79
CA HIS A 104 -1.42 5.92 -21.67
C HIS A 104 -2.80 6.13 -21.03
N PHE A 105 -2.96 7.18 -20.24
CA PHE A 105 -4.27 7.55 -19.70
C PHE A 105 -5.35 7.74 -20.78
N SER A 106 -4.95 8.11 -22.00
CA SER A 106 -5.82 8.29 -23.17
C SER A 106 -6.14 7.02 -23.93
N ASP A 107 -5.58 5.86 -23.56
CA ASP A 107 -5.88 4.60 -24.24
C ASP A 107 -7.37 4.32 -24.17
N THR A 108 -7.96 3.91 -25.30
CA THR A 108 -9.39 3.67 -25.40
C THR A 108 -9.70 2.22 -25.01
N LEU A 109 -10.58 2.05 -24.05
CA LEU A 109 -11.16 0.76 -23.65
C LEU A 109 -12.61 0.73 -24.14
N THR A 110 -12.98 -0.32 -24.87
CA THR A 110 -14.36 -0.50 -25.33
C THR A 110 -15.10 -1.46 -24.42
N LEU A 111 -16.14 -0.99 -23.78
CA LEU A 111 -17.07 -1.80 -22.99
C LEU A 111 -18.07 -2.45 -23.92
N HIS A 112 -18.14 -3.77 -23.93
CA HIS A 112 -19.17 -4.55 -24.62
C HIS A 112 -20.18 -5.12 -23.61
N LYS A 113 -21.30 -5.62 -24.08
CA LYS A 113 -22.36 -6.18 -23.22
C LYS A 113 -21.86 -7.33 -22.34
N ASP A 114 -21.00 -8.18 -22.90
CA ASP A 114 -20.47 -9.37 -22.23
C ASP A 114 -19.39 -9.04 -21.16
N ASP A 115 -18.87 -7.80 -21.15
CA ASP A 115 -17.91 -7.33 -20.14
C ASP A 115 -18.60 -6.86 -18.86
N GLN A 116 -19.91 -6.60 -18.92
CA GLN A 116 -20.69 -6.10 -17.79
C GLN A 116 -20.86 -7.18 -16.72
N VAL A 117 -20.38 -6.90 -15.50
CA VAL A 117 -20.46 -7.82 -14.36
C VAL A 117 -21.16 -7.15 -13.17
N PRO A 118 -21.84 -7.94 -12.31
CA PRO A 118 -22.62 -7.40 -11.20
C PRO A 118 -21.74 -6.86 -10.04
N GLY A 119 -22.40 -6.41 -8.99
CA GLY A 119 -21.80 -5.91 -7.75
C GLY A 119 -21.57 -4.40 -7.79
N SER A 120 -20.41 -3.95 -7.29
CA SER A 120 -20.11 -2.51 -7.18
C SER A 120 -19.95 -1.84 -8.54
N GLY A 121 -20.36 -0.57 -8.61
CA GLY A 121 -20.18 0.31 -9.75
C GLY A 121 -21.42 0.51 -10.58
N VAL A 122 -21.31 1.31 -11.62
CA VAL A 122 -22.43 1.78 -12.45
C VAL A 122 -22.32 1.37 -13.92
N LEU A 123 -21.15 0.94 -14.42
CA LEU A 123 -20.96 0.56 -15.81
C LEU A 123 -21.81 -0.64 -16.24
N LEU A 124 -22.23 -1.48 -15.29
CA LEU A 124 -23.20 -2.54 -15.49
C LEU A 124 -24.51 -2.05 -16.15
N PHE A 125 -24.90 -0.80 -15.90
CA PHE A 125 -26.19 -0.25 -16.32
C PHE A 125 -26.13 0.60 -17.61
N PHE A 126 -24.94 0.78 -18.17
CA PHE A 126 -24.75 1.64 -19.33
C PHE A 126 -25.03 0.88 -20.64
N ASP A 127 -25.46 1.62 -21.64
CA ASP A 127 -25.65 1.10 -22.99
C ASP A 127 -24.29 0.76 -23.63
N THR A 128 -24.27 -0.31 -24.41
CA THR A 128 -23.07 -0.83 -25.06
C THR A 128 -23.26 -0.94 -26.58
N PRO A 129 -22.20 -0.82 -27.42
CA PRO A 129 -20.82 -0.58 -27.02
C PRO A 129 -20.57 0.86 -26.56
N MET A 130 -19.66 1.03 -25.58
CA MET A 130 -19.26 2.32 -25.04
C MET A 130 -17.74 2.42 -24.94
N ASN A 131 -17.17 3.57 -25.27
CA ASN A 131 -15.74 3.82 -25.12
C ASN A 131 -15.45 4.64 -23.87
N LEU A 132 -14.43 4.22 -23.13
CA LEU A 132 -13.86 4.89 -21.96
C LEU A 132 -12.37 5.11 -22.20
N THR A 133 -11.79 6.14 -21.60
CA THR A 133 -10.34 6.20 -21.51
C THR A 133 -9.84 5.29 -20.39
N LEU A 134 -8.58 4.85 -20.44
CA LEU A 134 -7.96 4.13 -19.32
C LEU A 134 -8.07 4.95 -18.03
N LYS A 135 -7.92 6.28 -18.10
CA LYS A 135 -8.08 7.17 -16.94
C LYS A 135 -9.48 7.09 -16.35
N ASP A 136 -10.53 7.11 -17.20
CA ASP A 136 -11.92 7.04 -16.72
C ASP A 136 -12.19 5.67 -16.08
N ALA A 137 -11.72 4.58 -16.71
CA ALA A 137 -11.86 3.24 -16.17
C ALA A 137 -11.13 3.09 -14.80
N LEU A 138 -9.90 3.61 -14.67
CA LEU A 138 -9.18 3.64 -13.40
C LEU A 138 -9.94 4.48 -12.35
N THR A 139 -10.50 5.61 -12.73
CA THR A 139 -11.30 6.46 -11.83
C THR A 139 -12.53 5.70 -11.33
N MET A 140 -13.29 5.06 -12.21
CA MET A 140 -14.46 4.26 -11.83
C MET A 140 -14.06 3.05 -10.97
N MET A 141 -12.96 2.36 -11.30
CA MET A 141 -12.42 1.25 -10.53
C MET A 141 -12.09 1.65 -9.08
N ILE A 142 -11.56 2.85 -8.86
CA ILE A 142 -11.15 3.33 -7.53
C ILE A 142 -12.31 4.03 -6.81
N ALA A 143 -12.94 5.03 -7.40
CA ALA A 143 -13.93 5.87 -6.73
C ALA A 143 -15.23 5.11 -6.39
N GLU A 144 -15.77 4.38 -7.36
CA GLU A 144 -17.00 3.57 -7.24
C GLU A 144 -16.71 2.09 -6.97
N SER A 145 -15.44 1.73 -6.94
CA SER A 145 -15.07 0.31 -6.88
C SER A 145 -15.71 -0.52 -8.02
N ASP A 146 -15.93 0.07 -9.21
CA ASP A 146 -16.66 -0.54 -10.33
C ASP A 146 -15.97 -1.84 -10.79
N ASN A 147 -16.73 -2.93 -10.77
CA ASN A 147 -16.21 -4.26 -11.10
C ASN A 147 -16.03 -4.44 -12.60
N THR A 148 -16.90 -3.84 -13.42
CA THR A 148 -16.79 -3.86 -14.87
C THR A 148 -15.56 -3.07 -15.31
N ALA A 149 -15.36 -1.86 -14.78
CA ALA A 149 -14.15 -1.07 -15.00
C ALA A 149 -12.90 -1.83 -14.59
N THR A 150 -12.95 -2.54 -13.44
CA THR A 150 -11.83 -3.36 -12.97
C THR A 150 -11.42 -4.41 -13.99
N ASN A 151 -12.40 -5.14 -14.54
CA ASN A 151 -12.13 -6.16 -15.54
C ASN A 151 -11.57 -5.58 -16.84
N LEU A 152 -12.10 -4.45 -17.32
CA LEU A 152 -11.56 -3.75 -18.49
C LEU A 152 -10.09 -3.33 -18.29
N VAL A 153 -9.76 -2.82 -17.10
CA VAL A 153 -8.36 -2.44 -16.76
C VAL A 153 -7.48 -3.67 -16.69
N ILE A 154 -7.93 -4.78 -16.07
CA ILE A 154 -7.17 -6.03 -16.02
C ILE A 154 -6.93 -6.59 -17.43
N ASP A 155 -7.92 -6.53 -18.31
CA ASP A 155 -7.78 -6.98 -19.70
C ASP A 155 -6.79 -6.12 -20.49
N HIS A 156 -6.76 -4.81 -20.24
CA HIS A 156 -5.83 -3.89 -20.88
C HIS A 156 -4.38 -4.10 -20.40
N LEU A 157 -4.16 -4.25 -19.09
CA LEU A 157 -2.83 -4.40 -18.49
C LEU A 157 -2.29 -5.84 -18.57
N GLY A 158 -3.18 -6.81 -18.51
CA GLY A 158 -2.88 -8.24 -18.34
C GLY A 158 -2.77 -8.65 -16.87
N LEU A 159 -3.51 -9.70 -16.48
CA LEU A 159 -3.49 -10.25 -15.11
C LEU A 159 -2.07 -10.62 -14.69
N LYS A 160 -1.32 -11.29 -15.56
CA LYS A 160 0.05 -11.68 -15.30
C LYS A 160 0.98 -10.46 -15.05
N THR A 161 0.79 -9.37 -15.77
CA THR A 161 1.56 -8.14 -15.57
C THR A 161 1.34 -7.57 -14.17
N ILE A 162 0.12 -7.65 -13.67
CA ILE A 162 -0.24 -7.21 -12.32
C ILE A 162 0.45 -8.09 -11.26
N ASP A 163 0.39 -9.42 -11.41
CA ASP A 163 1.04 -10.34 -10.48
C ASP A 163 2.58 -10.27 -10.56
N ASP A 164 3.15 -10.04 -11.74
CA ASP A 164 4.58 -9.79 -11.90
C ASP A 164 5.00 -8.50 -11.15
N GLN A 165 4.19 -7.44 -11.20
CA GLN A 165 4.43 -6.19 -10.48
C GLN A 165 4.34 -6.40 -8.95
N ILE A 166 3.32 -7.12 -8.47
CA ILE A 166 3.18 -7.52 -7.07
C ILE A 166 4.44 -8.26 -6.59
N THR A 167 4.92 -9.20 -7.41
CA THR A 167 6.13 -9.98 -7.12
C THR A 167 7.38 -9.10 -7.10
N ALA A 168 7.54 -8.19 -8.08
CA ALA A 168 8.67 -7.26 -8.15
C ALA A 168 8.72 -6.34 -6.92
N LEU A 169 7.56 -5.91 -6.41
CA LEU A 169 7.44 -5.15 -5.17
C LEU A 169 7.76 -5.96 -3.91
N GLY A 170 8.04 -7.25 -4.02
CA GLY A 170 8.34 -8.13 -2.88
C GLY A 170 7.16 -8.42 -1.97
N MET A 171 5.93 -8.21 -2.45
CA MET A 171 4.69 -8.47 -1.72
C MET A 171 4.41 -9.98 -1.66
N LYS A 172 4.79 -10.63 -0.57
CA LYS A 172 4.76 -12.11 -0.43
C LYS A 172 3.37 -12.65 -0.11
N ASN A 173 2.56 -11.85 0.56
CA ASN A 173 1.19 -12.21 0.96
C ASN A 173 0.15 -11.72 -0.04
N THR A 174 0.54 -10.95 -1.07
CA THR A 174 -0.40 -10.36 -2.03
C THR A 174 -0.44 -11.12 -3.34
N TRP A 175 -1.66 -11.38 -3.82
CA TRP A 175 -1.92 -12.06 -5.09
C TRP A 175 -3.29 -11.65 -5.65
N LEU A 176 -3.37 -11.37 -6.96
CA LEU A 176 -4.64 -11.20 -7.70
C LEU A 176 -4.97 -12.50 -8.44
N TYR A 177 -5.93 -13.27 -7.97
CA TYR A 177 -6.20 -14.59 -8.51
C TYR A 177 -6.91 -14.60 -9.86
N LYS A 178 -7.80 -13.65 -10.10
CA LYS A 178 -8.70 -13.66 -11.26
C LYS A 178 -9.38 -12.31 -11.49
N LYS A 179 -10.09 -12.19 -12.60
CA LYS A 179 -11.04 -11.09 -12.82
C LYS A 179 -12.27 -11.24 -11.94
N VAL A 180 -12.94 -10.14 -11.68
CA VAL A 180 -14.15 -10.09 -10.84
C VAL A 180 -15.27 -10.86 -11.52
N TYR A 181 -15.93 -11.75 -10.79
CA TYR A 181 -16.99 -12.66 -11.27
C TYR A 181 -16.58 -13.57 -12.43
N GLN A 182 -15.31 -13.71 -12.70
CA GLN A 182 -14.81 -14.65 -13.73
C GLN A 182 -14.18 -15.89 -13.07
N PRO A 183 -14.13 -17.02 -13.77
CA PRO A 183 -13.41 -18.18 -13.29
C PRO A 183 -11.92 -17.90 -13.13
N GLY A 184 -11.26 -18.65 -12.27
CA GLY A 184 -9.81 -18.57 -12.11
C GLY A 184 -9.06 -19.07 -13.34
N THR A 185 -7.80 -18.65 -13.48
CA THR A 185 -6.92 -19.07 -14.56
C THR A 185 -6.07 -20.29 -14.18
N THR A 186 -5.53 -20.98 -15.18
CA THR A 186 -4.60 -22.08 -14.96
C THR A 186 -3.33 -21.60 -14.24
N GLY A 187 -2.86 -22.33 -13.24
CA GLY A 187 -1.65 -21.98 -12.47
C GLY A 187 -1.90 -21.05 -11.27
N MET A 188 -3.16 -20.71 -11.01
CA MET A 188 -3.56 -19.96 -9.82
C MET A 188 -3.19 -20.73 -8.53
N PRO A 189 -2.71 -20.07 -7.47
CA PRO A 189 -2.43 -20.71 -6.19
C PRO A 189 -3.65 -21.46 -5.62
N PRO A 190 -3.44 -22.62 -4.97
CA PRO A 190 -4.53 -23.49 -4.52
C PRO A 190 -5.34 -22.91 -3.35
N ASP A 191 -4.87 -21.88 -2.70
CA ASP A 191 -5.54 -21.18 -1.59
C ASP A 191 -6.61 -20.17 -2.03
N GLN A 192 -6.78 -19.96 -3.33
CA GLN A 192 -7.77 -19.04 -3.90
C GLN A 192 -9.19 -19.18 -3.31
N PRO A 193 -9.73 -20.40 -3.08
CA PRO A 193 -11.09 -20.52 -2.53
C PRO A 193 -11.26 -19.85 -1.16
N LYS A 194 -10.19 -19.76 -0.36
CA LYS A 194 -10.19 -19.06 0.93
C LYS A 194 -10.28 -17.54 0.78
N PHE A 195 -9.61 -16.98 -0.25
CA PHE A 195 -9.39 -15.56 -0.35
C PHE A 195 -10.21 -14.86 -1.46
N GLY A 196 -10.89 -15.63 -2.31
CA GLY A 196 -11.81 -15.11 -3.34
C GLY A 196 -11.08 -14.42 -4.50
N LEU A 197 -11.19 -13.09 -4.60
CA LEU A 197 -10.59 -12.28 -5.68
C LEU A 197 -9.07 -12.16 -5.54
N GLY A 198 -8.60 -11.98 -4.30
CA GLY A 198 -7.19 -11.79 -4.01
C GLY A 198 -6.92 -11.92 -2.52
N LYS A 199 -5.66 -12.14 -2.17
CA LYS A 199 -5.13 -12.09 -0.81
C LYS A 199 -4.11 -10.99 -0.64
N THR A 200 -3.87 -10.57 0.59
CA THR A 200 -2.84 -9.60 0.98
C THR A 200 -2.58 -9.67 2.48
N SER A 201 -1.76 -8.72 2.99
CA SER A 201 -1.67 -8.42 4.42
C SER A 201 -1.87 -6.92 4.67
N ALA A 202 -2.22 -6.57 5.89
CA ALA A 202 -2.43 -5.16 6.26
C ALA A 202 -1.16 -4.33 6.06
N ARG A 203 0.02 -4.88 6.39
CA ARG A 203 1.30 -4.23 6.17
C ARG A 203 1.56 -3.98 4.69
N GLU A 204 1.44 -4.99 3.84
CA GLU A 204 1.76 -4.85 2.41
C GLU A 204 0.89 -3.80 1.71
N MET A 205 -0.40 -3.73 2.04
CA MET A 205 -1.27 -2.69 1.48
C MET A 205 -1.04 -1.30 2.08
N GLY A 206 -0.65 -1.22 3.36
CA GLY A 206 -0.23 0.04 3.98
C GLY A 206 1.04 0.58 3.30
N GLU A 207 2.07 -0.24 3.17
CA GLU A 207 3.33 0.12 2.50
C GLU A 207 3.14 0.43 1.00
N LEU A 208 2.17 -0.21 0.33
CA LEU A 208 1.78 0.16 -1.04
C LEU A 208 1.10 1.54 -1.07
N MET A 209 0.24 1.86 -0.09
CA MET A 209 -0.37 3.19 0.02
C MET A 209 0.70 4.27 0.27
N GLU A 210 1.72 3.98 1.07
CA GLU A 210 2.85 4.90 1.28
C GLU A 210 3.56 5.25 -0.03
N ARG A 211 3.66 4.31 -0.97
CA ARG A 211 4.24 4.57 -2.28
C ARG A 211 3.46 5.60 -3.10
N PHE A 212 2.14 5.56 -3.05
CA PHE A 212 1.33 6.61 -3.69
C PHE A 212 1.54 7.96 -3.02
N VAL A 213 1.58 8.00 -1.68
CA VAL A 213 1.75 9.24 -0.88
C VAL A 213 3.13 9.87 -1.10
N THR A 214 4.18 9.05 -1.04
CA THR A 214 5.57 9.52 -1.18
C THR A 214 6.02 9.62 -2.63
N CYS A 215 5.16 9.19 -3.55
CA CYS A 215 5.46 9.06 -4.97
C CYS A 215 6.75 8.25 -5.24
N ASN A 216 6.92 7.15 -4.51
CA ASN A 216 8.04 6.22 -4.69
C ASN A 216 7.65 5.13 -5.70
N LEU A 217 7.57 5.49 -6.99
CA LEU A 217 7.29 4.56 -8.08
C LEU A 217 8.52 3.71 -8.41
N GLY A 218 8.32 2.54 -9.02
CA GLY A 218 9.36 1.59 -9.43
C GLY A 218 9.27 0.24 -8.72
N ASP A 219 10.22 -0.64 -9.04
CA ASP A 219 10.22 -2.05 -8.63
C ASP A 219 10.99 -2.32 -7.33
N ALA A 220 11.43 -1.29 -6.61
CA ALA A 220 12.06 -1.53 -5.31
C ALA A 220 11.05 -2.19 -4.37
N PRO A 221 11.42 -3.16 -3.51
CA PRO A 221 10.49 -3.80 -2.59
C PRO A 221 9.75 -2.79 -1.70
N ILE A 222 8.47 -3.07 -1.37
CA ILE A 222 7.72 -2.28 -0.37
C ILE A 222 8.48 -2.28 0.97
N GLY A 223 8.22 -1.30 1.83
CA GLY A 223 8.98 -1.11 3.08
C GLY A 223 10.40 -0.56 2.86
N THR A 224 10.87 -0.45 1.60
CA THR A 224 12.13 0.23 1.29
C THR A 224 11.93 1.74 1.45
N PRO A 225 12.82 2.44 2.19
CA PRO A 225 12.75 3.89 2.30
C PRO A 225 12.69 4.58 0.94
N ALA A 226 11.90 5.63 0.84
CA ALA A 226 11.84 6.43 -0.38
C ALA A 226 13.24 6.96 -0.75
N PRO A 227 13.57 7.05 -2.05
CA PRO A 227 14.82 7.66 -2.48
C PRO A 227 14.99 9.07 -1.90
N SER A 228 16.23 9.46 -1.59
CA SER A 228 16.53 10.82 -1.11
C SER A 228 16.32 11.90 -2.18
N ALA A 229 16.37 11.51 -3.46
CA ALA A 229 16.05 12.40 -4.57
C ALA A 229 14.54 12.59 -4.71
N PRO A 230 14.05 13.81 -4.94
CA PRO A 230 12.63 14.04 -5.17
C PRO A 230 12.15 13.31 -6.43
N PRO A 231 10.87 12.88 -6.47
CA PRO A 231 10.28 12.30 -7.68
C PRO A 231 10.37 13.26 -8.87
N SER A 232 10.44 12.69 -10.07
CA SER A 232 10.39 13.49 -11.31
C SER A 232 9.06 14.23 -11.44
N ALA A 233 9.01 15.28 -12.27
CA ALA A 233 7.76 16.00 -12.54
C ALA A 233 6.69 15.08 -13.14
N SER A 234 7.08 14.14 -13.99
CA SER A 234 6.18 13.13 -14.57
C SER A 234 5.65 12.15 -13.51
N ASP A 235 6.52 11.66 -12.61
CA ASP A 235 6.10 10.76 -11.54
C ASP A 235 5.14 11.48 -10.58
N ASN A 236 5.43 12.73 -10.21
CA ASN A 236 4.53 13.54 -9.39
C ASN A 236 3.14 13.72 -10.04
N ALA A 237 3.07 13.89 -11.36
CA ALA A 237 1.79 13.98 -12.08
C ALA A 237 1.03 12.65 -12.05
N LEU A 238 1.72 11.50 -12.16
CA LEU A 238 1.11 10.17 -12.06
C LEU A 238 0.57 9.93 -10.64
N CYS A 239 1.38 10.14 -9.63
CA CYS A 239 0.97 9.99 -8.23
C CYS A 239 -0.15 10.94 -7.84
N GLY A 240 -0.09 12.20 -8.29
CA GLY A 240 -1.16 13.17 -8.08
C GLY A 240 -2.49 12.72 -8.68
N THR A 241 -2.46 12.12 -9.89
CA THR A 241 -3.65 11.55 -10.51
C THR A 241 -4.21 10.37 -9.72
N ALA A 242 -3.36 9.45 -9.27
CA ALA A 242 -3.79 8.32 -8.47
C ALA A 242 -4.36 8.75 -7.11
N LEU A 243 -3.69 9.67 -6.42
CA LEU A 243 -4.18 10.22 -5.15
C LEU A 243 -5.51 10.96 -5.32
N HIS A 244 -5.70 11.69 -6.44
CA HIS A 244 -6.99 12.30 -6.73
C HIS A 244 -8.09 11.24 -6.88
N MET A 245 -7.86 10.13 -7.62
CA MET A 245 -8.82 9.04 -7.73
C MET A 245 -9.17 8.43 -6.36
N LEU A 246 -8.19 8.30 -5.45
CA LEU A 246 -8.39 7.79 -4.10
C LEU A 246 -9.13 8.78 -3.19
N LYS A 247 -8.94 10.08 -3.38
CA LYS A 247 -9.62 11.14 -2.61
C LYS A 247 -11.10 11.31 -2.99
N VAL A 248 -11.47 10.98 -4.22
CA VAL A 248 -12.87 11.02 -4.68
C VAL A 248 -13.61 9.70 -4.43
N GLN A 249 -13.12 8.85 -3.53
CA GLN A 249 -13.78 7.61 -3.09
C GLN A 249 -15.18 7.91 -2.55
N PHE A 250 -16.22 7.20 -3.03
CA PHE A 250 -17.61 7.38 -2.60
C PHE A 250 -17.95 6.61 -1.30
N PHE A 251 -17.23 5.54 -1.01
CA PHE A 251 -17.47 4.75 0.21
C PHE A 251 -16.67 5.33 1.38
N ARG A 252 -17.34 6.11 2.25
CA ARG A 252 -16.73 6.90 3.34
C ARG A 252 -17.13 6.42 4.75
N ASN A 253 -17.62 5.18 4.88
CA ASN A 253 -18.18 4.69 6.14
C ASN A 253 -17.15 4.13 7.14
N SER A 254 -15.89 3.93 6.71
CA SER A 254 -14.80 3.36 7.52
C SER A 254 -13.82 4.46 7.97
N ILE A 255 -12.59 4.49 7.44
CA ILE A 255 -11.55 5.46 7.85
C ILE A 255 -12.07 6.90 7.89
N PRO A 256 -12.79 7.43 6.89
CA PRO A 256 -13.22 8.83 6.90
C PRO A 256 -14.33 9.18 7.89
N ARG A 257 -15.14 8.21 8.31
CA ARG A 257 -16.45 8.43 8.96
C ARG A 257 -16.43 9.39 10.15
N TYR A 258 -15.42 9.32 11.01
CA TYR A 258 -15.34 10.18 12.21
C TYR A 258 -14.20 11.20 12.12
N LEU A 259 -13.76 11.49 10.91
CA LEU A 259 -12.73 12.48 10.61
C LEU A 259 -13.31 13.65 9.77
N GLU A 260 -14.52 14.12 10.14
CA GLU A 260 -15.30 15.08 9.34
C GLU A 260 -14.55 16.40 9.08
N LYS A 261 -13.68 16.82 10.01
CA LYS A 261 -12.87 18.02 9.82
C LYS A 261 -11.80 17.87 8.73
N LEU A 262 -11.43 16.65 8.43
CA LEU A 262 -10.44 16.30 7.41
C LEU A 262 -11.09 15.77 6.13
N ASP A 263 -12.31 15.21 6.26
CA ASP A 263 -13.07 14.67 5.14
C ASP A 263 -14.03 15.72 4.59
N THR A 264 -13.62 16.41 3.55
CA THR A 264 -14.48 17.40 2.87
C THR A 264 -15.04 16.79 1.59
N THR A 265 -16.33 17.09 1.33
CA THR A 265 -17.01 16.69 0.08
C THR A 265 -16.79 17.72 -1.05
N GLU A 266 -16.19 18.86 -0.75
CA GLU A 266 -15.92 19.94 -1.70
C GLU A 266 -14.46 19.94 -2.11
N GLY A 267 -14.15 19.30 -3.25
CA GLY A 267 -12.86 19.40 -3.90
C GLY A 267 -11.82 18.41 -3.41
N ASP A 268 -10.88 18.82 -2.58
CA ASP A 268 -9.76 17.98 -2.14
C ASP A 268 -9.98 17.43 -0.72
N SER A 269 -10.63 16.26 -0.62
CA SER A 269 -10.62 15.53 0.65
C SER A 269 -9.18 15.33 1.13
N ALA A 270 -8.95 15.53 2.43
CA ALA A 270 -7.68 15.19 3.05
C ALA A 270 -7.50 13.68 3.28
N ILE A 271 -8.43 12.86 2.83
CA ILE A 271 -8.41 11.40 3.02
C ILE A 271 -8.50 10.71 1.66
N ALA A 272 -7.42 10.03 1.30
CA ALA A 272 -7.34 9.17 0.13
C ALA A 272 -7.50 7.72 0.60
N ASN A 273 -8.53 6.99 0.15
CA ASN A 273 -8.72 5.60 0.60
C ASN A 273 -9.29 4.68 -0.48
N LYS A 274 -9.15 3.37 -0.25
CA LYS A 274 -9.79 2.32 -1.03
C LYS A 274 -10.39 1.28 -0.12
N THR A 275 -11.70 1.12 -0.23
CA THR A 275 -12.48 0.12 0.51
C THR A 275 -12.52 -1.24 -0.20
N GLY A 276 -12.83 -2.28 0.58
CA GLY A 276 -13.14 -3.62 0.08
C GLY A 276 -14.18 -4.31 0.95
N ALA A 277 -15.20 -4.90 0.34
CA ALA A 277 -16.29 -5.54 1.08
C ALA A 277 -16.74 -6.85 0.42
N LEU A 278 -17.02 -7.84 1.26
CA LEU A 278 -17.76 -9.09 0.98
C LEU A 278 -18.70 -9.34 2.18
N ASP A 279 -19.53 -10.36 2.14
CA ASP A 279 -20.49 -10.61 3.22
C ASP A 279 -19.82 -10.66 4.61
N HIS A 280 -18.70 -11.36 4.75
CA HIS A 280 -17.95 -11.52 6.00
C HIS A 280 -16.63 -10.74 6.03
N VAL A 281 -16.45 -9.74 5.14
CA VAL A 281 -15.19 -9.00 5.00
C VAL A 281 -15.48 -7.51 4.85
N ARG A 282 -14.78 -6.68 5.63
CA ARG A 282 -14.72 -5.22 5.46
C ARG A 282 -13.29 -4.75 5.61
N ASN A 283 -12.81 -4.03 4.62
CA ASN A 283 -11.44 -3.54 4.57
C ASN A 283 -11.41 -2.08 4.16
N ASP A 284 -10.45 -1.33 4.67
CA ASP A 284 -10.16 0.01 4.18
C ASP A 284 -8.66 0.33 4.31
N VAL A 285 -8.06 0.84 3.25
CA VAL A 285 -6.67 1.26 3.21
C VAL A 285 -6.62 2.71 2.76
N GLY A 286 -6.05 3.58 3.59
CA GLY A 286 -6.08 5.00 3.33
C GLY A 286 -4.87 5.77 3.83
N ALA A 287 -4.76 7.00 3.34
CA ALA A 287 -3.82 8.01 3.78
C ALA A 287 -4.59 9.23 4.26
N VAL A 288 -4.36 9.61 5.52
CA VAL A 288 -4.98 10.76 6.17
C VAL A 288 -3.98 11.90 6.20
N TYR A 289 -4.26 12.97 5.46
CA TYR A 289 -3.43 14.18 5.40
C TYR A 289 -3.77 15.11 6.56
N THR A 290 -2.82 15.38 7.42
CA THR A 290 -2.98 16.20 8.61
C THR A 290 -2.04 17.41 8.58
N LYS A 291 -2.22 18.34 9.51
CA LYS A 291 -1.30 19.49 9.67
C LYS A 291 0.13 19.10 10.06
N LYS A 292 0.33 17.88 10.59
CA LYS A 292 1.64 17.39 11.04
C LYS A 292 2.30 16.41 10.07
N GLY A 293 1.59 16.00 9.02
CA GLY A 293 2.07 15.02 8.05
C GLY A 293 0.97 14.06 7.64
N VAL A 294 1.35 12.95 7.05
CA VAL A 294 0.42 11.94 6.54
C VAL A 294 0.49 10.70 7.41
N ILE A 295 -0.67 10.20 7.81
CA ILE A 295 -0.84 8.93 8.50
C ILE A 295 -1.40 7.93 7.49
N VAL A 296 -0.71 6.83 7.26
CA VAL A 296 -1.24 5.69 6.49
C VAL A 296 -1.90 4.72 7.46
N ILE A 297 -3.12 4.28 7.12
CA ILE A 297 -3.91 3.34 7.90
C ILE A 297 -4.41 2.24 6.96
N SER A 298 -4.15 0.98 7.30
CA SER A 298 -4.54 -0.20 6.55
C SER A 298 -5.21 -1.18 7.50
N MET A 299 -6.51 -1.40 7.31
CA MET A 299 -7.34 -2.22 8.21
C MET A 299 -8.10 -3.27 7.42
N PHE A 300 -8.07 -4.49 7.91
CA PHE A 300 -8.75 -5.66 7.34
C PHE A 300 -9.54 -6.36 8.44
N THR A 301 -10.79 -6.69 8.13
CA THR A 301 -11.61 -7.54 8.99
C THR A 301 -12.16 -8.71 8.18
N HIS A 302 -12.18 -9.89 8.77
CA HIS A 302 -12.73 -11.09 8.15
C HIS A 302 -13.41 -11.99 9.19
N ASP A 303 -14.13 -13.00 8.70
CA ASP A 303 -15.00 -13.85 9.54
C ASP A 303 -16.00 -13.02 10.37
N ASN A 304 -16.42 -11.88 9.82
CA ASN A 304 -17.34 -10.95 10.49
C ASN A 304 -18.72 -11.60 10.68
N ALA A 305 -19.26 -11.55 11.90
CA ALA A 305 -20.60 -12.03 12.17
C ALA A 305 -21.68 -11.13 11.56
N ASP A 306 -21.46 -9.80 11.57
CA ASP A 306 -22.35 -8.84 10.91
C ASP A 306 -22.08 -8.81 9.40
N THR A 307 -23.03 -9.33 8.64
CA THR A 307 -23.01 -9.36 7.17
C THR A 307 -23.82 -8.25 6.52
N SER A 308 -24.32 -7.30 7.29
CA SER A 308 -25.15 -6.21 6.79
C SER A 308 -24.38 -5.30 5.81
N TRP A 309 -25.11 -4.77 4.82
CA TRP A 309 -24.60 -3.81 3.83
C TRP A 309 -25.08 -2.38 4.15
N THR A 310 -25.20 -2.06 5.43
CA THR A 310 -25.59 -0.73 5.89
C THR A 310 -24.35 0.06 6.34
N PRO A 311 -24.41 1.39 6.36
CA PRO A 311 -23.34 2.21 6.90
C PRO A 311 -22.99 1.93 8.37
N ASP A 312 -23.87 1.25 9.10
CA ASP A 312 -23.70 0.91 10.51
C ASP A 312 -23.22 -0.54 10.73
N ASN A 313 -22.71 -1.18 9.68
CA ASN A 313 -22.04 -2.48 9.81
C ASN A 313 -20.98 -2.43 10.91
N GLU A 314 -20.95 -3.45 11.79
CA GLU A 314 -20.10 -3.51 12.98
C GLU A 314 -18.61 -3.29 12.64
N ALA A 315 -18.11 -3.90 11.55
CA ALA A 315 -16.72 -3.78 11.13
C ALA A 315 -16.40 -2.37 10.57
N GLU A 316 -17.31 -1.75 9.81
CA GLU A 316 -17.12 -0.38 9.31
C GLU A 316 -17.07 0.62 10.48
N LEU A 317 -17.96 0.44 11.48
CA LEU A 317 -17.95 1.25 12.71
C LEU A 317 -16.68 1.04 13.53
N LEU A 318 -16.20 -0.19 13.64
CA LEU A 318 -14.94 -0.48 14.33
C LEU A 318 -13.76 0.23 13.64
N MET A 319 -13.61 0.05 12.33
CA MET A 319 -12.52 0.70 11.57
C MET A 319 -12.59 2.23 11.68
N ALA A 320 -13.79 2.82 11.65
CA ALA A 320 -13.97 4.25 11.82
C ALA A 320 -13.50 4.76 13.18
N LYS A 321 -13.86 4.05 14.26
CA LYS A 321 -13.41 4.37 15.63
C LYS A 321 -11.90 4.20 15.78
N MET A 322 -11.35 3.10 15.27
CA MET A 322 -9.91 2.87 15.30
C MET A 322 -9.13 3.96 14.56
N ALA A 323 -9.58 4.35 13.35
CA ALA A 323 -8.95 5.43 12.59
C ALA A 323 -8.96 6.75 13.37
N LYS A 324 -10.08 7.07 14.02
CA LYS A 324 -10.19 8.27 14.86
C LYS A 324 -9.21 8.24 16.04
N GLU A 325 -9.15 7.14 16.78
CA GLU A 325 -8.22 6.98 17.92
C GLU A 325 -6.76 7.11 17.48
N ILE A 326 -6.37 6.52 16.35
CA ILE A 326 -5.02 6.62 15.79
C ILE A 326 -4.70 8.08 15.44
N VAL A 327 -5.59 8.75 14.73
CA VAL A 327 -5.38 10.15 14.30
C VAL A 327 -5.33 11.08 15.50
N ASP A 328 -6.27 10.96 16.45
CA ASP A 328 -6.31 11.79 17.65
C ASP A 328 -5.08 11.61 18.55
N ALA A 329 -4.55 10.37 18.66
CA ALA A 329 -3.37 10.08 19.45
C ALA A 329 -2.10 10.70 18.84
N TRP A 330 -1.94 10.63 17.51
CA TRP A 330 -0.75 11.13 16.83
C TRP A 330 -0.84 12.62 16.47
N VAL A 331 -2.04 13.13 16.24
CA VAL A 331 -2.29 14.53 15.87
C VAL A 331 -3.42 15.10 16.72
N PRO A 332 -3.19 15.36 18.02
CA PRO A 332 -4.22 15.92 18.91
C PRO A 332 -4.84 17.21 18.36
N GLY A 333 -6.18 17.25 18.32
CA GLY A 333 -6.93 18.43 17.86
C GLY A 333 -7.04 18.56 16.34
N SER A 334 -6.85 17.47 15.59
CA SER A 334 -7.11 17.38 14.14
C SER A 334 -8.61 17.41 13.81
#